data_15878a013c45df876fd113e1ce881d62
#
_entry.id   15878a013c45df876fd113e1ce881d62
#
_cell.length_a   1.000
_cell.length_b   1.000
_cell.length_c   1.000
_cell.angle_alpha   90.00
_cell.angle_beta   90.00
_cell.angle_gamma   90.00
#
_symmetry.space_group_name_H-M   'P 1'
#
loop_
_entity.id
_entity.type
_entity.pdbx_description
1 polymer ?
#
loop_
_entity_poly.entity_id
_entity_poly.type
_entity_poly.pdbx_seq_one_letter_code
_entity_poly.pdbx_strand_id
1 'polypeptide(L)'
;VFATMEGSPAGKNGSIPGMFISCETMEQAETAWQRDEVQGLYLPYFVMEQAMARGIQNQKELYLAFPYIAREQAPEHFFETALRWLEEGMKGFLVRNLESYGMLKKQGLEKSAVLDTTMYTWNNEAVDFWEKQGILKNTVPLELKEAEMRHRDNRNSELIVYGYIPLMQ
;
A
#
# COMPACT_ATOMS: atom_id res chain seq x y z
N VAL A 1 -9.61 -3.74 -3.53
CA VAL A 1 -9.54 -2.61 -4.47
C VAL A 1 -9.50 -1.33 -3.65
N PHE A 2 -8.47 -0.53 -3.85
CA PHE A 2 -8.26 0.74 -3.15
C PHE A 2 -8.53 1.88 -4.11
N ALA A 3 -9.22 2.92 -3.66
CA ALA A 3 -9.37 4.17 -4.38
C ALA A 3 -8.72 5.29 -3.55
N THR A 4 -7.93 6.12 -4.19
CA THR A 4 -7.32 7.27 -3.53
C THR A 4 -8.37 8.37 -3.40
N MET A 5 -8.65 8.83 -2.19
CA MET A 5 -9.47 10.01 -1.96
C MET A 5 -8.57 11.25 -1.99
N GLU A 6 -8.67 12.04 -3.03
CA GLU A 6 -8.20 13.43 -2.95
C GLU A 6 -9.21 14.23 -2.14
N GLY A 7 -8.78 14.67 -0.98
CA GLY A 7 -9.61 15.41 -0.04
C GLY A 7 -9.87 16.83 -0.45
N SER A 8 -11.08 17.26 -0.22
CA SER A 8 -11.66 18.61 -0.15
C SER A 8 -11.73 19.46 -1.43
N PRO A 9 -12.85 20.14 -1.63
CA PRO A 9 -13.14 20.91 -2.85
C PRO A 9 -12.46 22.29 -2.83
N ALA A 10 -11.16 22.35 -3.00
CA ALA A 10 -10.46 23.62 -3.17
C ALA A 10 -9.13 23.50 -3.94
N GLY A 11 -9.01 22.58 -4.90
CA GLY A 11 -7.85 22.49 -5.78
C GLY A 11 -8.32 22.19 -7.19
N LYS A 12 -8.28 23.22 -8.06
CA LYS A 12 -8.52 23.11 -9.50
C LYS A 12 -7.37 22.33 -10.15
N ASN A 13 -7.35 21.03 -10.05
CA ASN A 13 -6.70 20.11 -10.99
C ASN A 13 -7.29 18.73 -10.66
N GLY A 14 -8.35 18.38 -11.40
CA GLY A 14 -9.01 17.08 -11.26
C GLY A 14 -8.12 15.96 -11.78
N SER A 15 -7.21 15.47 -10.96
CA SER A 15 -6.65 14.15 -11.18
C SER A 15 -7.74 13.11 -10.84
N ILE A 16 -7.95 12.18 -11.74
CA ILE A 16 -8.83 11.04 -11.48
C ILE A 16 -8.20 10.25 -10.34
N PRO A 17 -8.95 9.93 -9.26
CA PRO A 17 -8.42 9.11 -8.18
C PRO A 17 -7.86 7.80 -8.74
N GLY A 18 -6.62 7.46 -8.39
CA GLY A 18 -6.00 6.23 -8.83
C GLY A 18 -6.66 5.01 -8.22
N MET A 19 -6.84 3.94 -9.00
CA MET A 19 -7.31 2.67 -8.51
C MET A 19 -6.12 1.75 -8.22
N PHE A 20 -6.01 1.25 -6.99
CA PHE A 20 -5.04 0.25 -6.58
C PHE A 20 -5.73 -1.06 -6.24
N ILE A 21 -5.11 -2.19 -6.60
CA ILE A 21 -5.66 -3.52 -6.36
C ILE A 21 -4.66 -4.36 -5.56
N SER A 22 -5.11 -4.93 -4.44
CA SER A 22 -4.37 -5.97 -3.74
C SER A 22 -4.68 -7.32 -4.36
N CYS A 23 -3.65 -8.04 -4.81
CA CYS A 23 -3.76 -9.35 -5.45
C CYS A 23 -2.96 -10.38 -4.65
N GLU A 24 -3.57 -11.52 -4.39
CA GLU A 24 -2.93 -12.64 -3.68
C GLU A 24 -2.34 -13.69 -4.64
N THR A 25 -2.76 -13.67 -5.90
CA THR A 25 -2.30 -14.62 -6.93
C THR A 25 -1.84 -13.91 -8.19
N MET A 26 -1.01 -14.58 -8.97
CA MET A 26 -0.53 -14.07 -10.25
C MET A 26 -1.67 -13.91 -11.26
N GLU A 27 -2.67 -14.79 -11.25
CA GLU A 27 -3.84 -14.71 -12.13
C GLU A 27 -4.67 -13.43 -11.86
N GLN A 28 -4.85 -13.08 -10.57
CA GLN A 28 -5.50 -11.82 -10.18
C GLN A 28 -4.68 -10.62 -10.67
N ALA A 29 -3.36 -10.66 -10.48
CA ALA A 29 -2.46 -9.61 -10.93
C ALA A 29 -2.52 -9.45 -12.46
N GLU A 30 -2.48 -10.54 -13.23
CA GLU A 30 -2.60 -10.55 -14.69
C GLU A 30 -3.89 -9.90 -15.17
N THR A 31 -5.01 -10.22 -14.51
CA THR A 31 -6.30 -9.62 -14.83
C THR A 31 -6.33 -8.13 -14.51
N ALA A 32 -5.73 -7.74 -13.38
CA ALA A 32 -5.76 -6.37 -12.90
C ALA A 32 -4.88 -5.42 -13.73
N TRP A 33 -3.65 -5.79 -14.06
CA TRP A 33 -2.76 -4.86 -14.78
C TRP A 33 -3.17 -4.59 -16.23
N GLN A 34 -3.98 -5.46 -16.84
CA GLN A 34 -4.53 -5.26 -18.17
C GLN A 34 -5.61 -4.18 -18.23
N ARG A 35 -6.08 -3.71 -17.07
CA ARG A 35 -7.11 -2.67 -16.98
C ARG A 35 -6.47 -1.29 -16.96
N ASP A 36 -6.91 -0.41 -17.84
CA ASP A 36 -6.38 0.96 -17.94
C ASP A 36 -6.68 1.78 -16.68
N GLU A 37 -7.80 1.50 -16.01
CA GLU A 37 -8.23 2.19 -14.79
C GLU A 37 -7.34 1.87 -13.57
N VAL A 38 -6.60 0.76 -13.61
CA VAL A 38 -5.72 0.33 -12.52
C VAL A 38 -4.39 1.07 -12.63
N GLN A 39 -4.08 1.87 -11.63
CA GLN A 39 -2.82 2.59 -11.50
C GLN A 39 -1.71 1.72 -10.92
N GLY A 40 -2.03 0.94 -9.88
CA GLY A 40 -1.03 0.13 -9.21
C GLY A 40 -1.56 -1.12 -8.52
N LEU A 41 -0.62 -1.97 -8.09
CA LEU A 41 -0.89 -3.26 -7.47
C LEU A 41 -0.11 -3.40 -6.17
N TYR A 42 -0.78 -3.97 -5.17
CA TYR A 42 -0.18 -4.48 -3.94
C TYR A 42 -0.04 -5.99 -4.06
N LEU A 43 1.19 -6.50 -4.03
CA LEU A 43 1.51 -7.89 -4.33
C LEU A 43 2.30 -8.52 -3.19
N PRO A 44 1.96 -9.75 -2.73
CA PRO A 44 2.81 -10.51 -1.82
C PRO A 44 4.10 -10.94 -2.52
N TYR A 45 5.12 -11.34 -1.76
CA TYR A 45 6.48 -11.57 -2.25
C TYR A 45 6.54 -12.47 -3.48
N PHE A 46 5.90 -13.64 -3.46
CA PHE A 46 5.99 -14.61 -4.56
C PHE A 46 5.25 -14.16 -5.84
N VAL A 47 4.23 -13.33 -5.70
CA VAL A 47 3.55 -12.72 -6.85
C VAL A 47 4.39 -11.57 -7.40
N MET A 48 4.98 -10.76 -6.50
CA MET A 48 5.89 -9.68 -6.87
C MET A 48 7.09 -10.20 -7.67
N GLU A 49 7.71 -11.28 -7.24
CA GLU A 49 8.84 -11.90 -7.96
C GLU A 49 8.48 -12.23 -9.41
N GLN A 50 7.33 -12.84 -9.65
CA GLN A 50 6.84 -13.15 -10.98
C GLN A 50 6.48 -11.88 -11.79
N ALA A 51 5.89 -10.88 -11.13
CA ALA A 51 5.52 -9.62 -11.75
C ALA A 51 6.75 -8.83 -12.22
N MET A 52 7.79 -8.76 -11.39
CA MET A 52 9.07 -8.12 -11.71
C MET A 52 9.77 -8.84 -12.87
N ALA A 53 9.81 -10.17 -12.86
CA ALA A 53 10.39 -10.96 -13.92
C ALA A 53 9.70 -10.75 -15.29
N ARG A 54 8.43 -10.34 -15.28
CA ARG A 54 7.64 -10.03 -16.49
C ARG A 54 7.69 -8.55 -16.90
N GLY A 55 8.38 -7.69 -16.15
CA GLY A 55 8.53 -6.28 -16.46
C GLY A 55 7.27 -5.43 -16.23
N ILE A 56 6.35 -5.87 -15.35
CA ILE A 56 5.07 -5.19 -15.11
C ILE A 56 5.28 -3.82 -14.44
N GLN A 57 6.35 -3.64 -13.66
CA GLN A 57 6.75 -2.37 -13.04
C GLN A 57 6.95 -1.22 -14.06
N ASN A 58 7.13 -1.54 -15.33
CA ASN A 58 7.24 -0.55 -16.39
C ASN A 58 5.87 -0.02 -16.86
N GLN A 59 4.78 -0.67 -16.45
CA GLN A 59 3.42 -0.36 -16.89
C GLN A 59 2.53 0.13 -15.73
N LYS A 60 2.75 -0.41 -14.53
CA LYS A 60 1.94 -0.14 -13.33
C LYS A 60 2.84 0.10 -12.11
N GLU A 61 2.33 0.87 -11.17
CA GLU A 61 2.99 1.04 -9.87
C GLU A 61 2.90 -0.26 -9.07
N LEU A 62 4.02 -0.83 -8.68
CA LEU A 62 4.05 -2.05 -7.88
C LEU A 62 4.51 -1.75 -6.46
N TYR A 63 3.79 -2.28 -5.48
CA TYR A 63 4.10 -2.20 -4.06
C TYR A 63 4.17 -3.60 -3.46
N LEU A 64 5.27 -3.91 -2.78
CA LEU A 64 5.43 -5.18 -2.07
C LEU A 64 4.61 -5.17 -0.79
N ALA A 65 3.58 -6.01 -0.72
CA ALA A 65 2.77 -6.16 0.47
C ALA A 65 3.46 -7.09 1.47
N PHE A 66 3.74 -6.55 2.67
CA PHE A 66 4.20 -7.39 3.78
C PHE A 66 3.09 -8.32 4.27
N PRO A 67 3.42 -9.52 4.75
CA PRO A 67 2.44 -10.40 5.37
C PRO A 67 1.86 -9.75 6.63
N TYR A 68 0.66 -10.16 7.03
CA TYR A 68 0.05 -9.67 8.27
C TYR A 68 0.84 -10.10 9.52
N ILE A 69 1.49 -11.27 9.45
CA ILE A 69 2.38 -11.80 10.49
C ILE A 69 3.77 -11.97 9.87
N ALA A 70 4.74 -11.17 10.31
CA ALA A 70 6.06 -11.11 9.66
C ALA A 70 6.94 -12.35 9.90
N ARG A 71 6.66 -13.15 10.95
CA ARG A 71 7.55 -14.24 11.39
C ARG A 71 7.61 -15.45 10.49
N GLU A 72 6.61 -15.67 9.62
CA GLU A 72 6.44 -16.98 8.98
C GLU A 72 6.87 -17.05 7.50
N GLN A 73 7.12 -15.94 6.81
CA GLN A 73 7.19 -15.97 5.36
C GLN A 73 8.23 -15.09 4.67
N ALA A 74 9.11 -14.43 5.39
CA ALA A 74 10.17 -13.66 4.73
C ALA A 74 11.32 -14.60 4.32
N PRO A 75 11.64 -14.73 3.01
CA PRO A 75 12.83 -15.45 2.55
C PRO A 75 14.12 -14.88 3.16
N GLU A 76 15.16 -15.69 3.29
CA GLU A 76 16.45 -15.30 3.88
C GLU A 76 17.03 -14.02 3.23
N HIS A 77 16.83 -13.86 1.93
CA HIS A 77 17.28 -12.69 1.14
C HIS A 77 16.17 -11.67 0.84
N PHE A 78 15.11 -11.62 1.64
CA PHE A 78 13.95 -10.76 1.39
C PHE A 78 14.33 -9.30 1.14
N PHE A 79 15.12 -8.70 2.02
CA PHE A 79 15.48 -7.29 1.89
C PHE A 79 16.45 -7.02 0.74
N GLU A 80 17.41 -7.90 0.48
CA GLU A 80 18.31 -7.77 -0.66
C GLU A 80 17.53 -7.77 -1.97
N THR A 81 16.58 -8.70 -2.10
CA THR A 81 15.70 -8.78 -3.26
C THR A 81 14.78 -7.56 -3.37
N ALA A 82 14.18 -7.12 -2.27
CA ALA A 82 13.30 -5.95 -2.25
C ALA A 82 14.03 -4.65 -2.61
N LEU A 83 15.28 -4.47 -2.16
CA LEU A 83 16.11 -3.32 -2.54
C LEU A 83 16.41 -3.33 -4.04
N ARG A 84 16.77 -4.49 -4.60
CA ARG A 84 16.98 -4.64 -6.04
C ARG A 84 15.71 -4.28 -6.82
N TRP A 85 14.53 -4.74 -6.37
CA TRP A 85 13.26 -4.40 -7.03
C TRP A 85 12.93 -2.90 -6.96
N LEU A 86 13.31 -2.20 -5.88
CA LEU A 86 13.20 -0.74 -5.84
C LEU A 86 14.07 -0.08 -6.91
N GLU A 87 15.30 -0.53 -7.10
CA GLU A 87 16.19 -0.05 -8.17
C GLU A 87 15.62 -0.35 -9.57
N GLU A 88 14.94 -1.49 -9.73
CA GLU A 88 14.28 -1.93 -10.96
C GLU A 88 12.92 -1.24 -11.21
N GLY A 89 12.44 -0.38 -10.30
CA GLY A 89 11.25 0.45 -10.50
C GLY A 89 10.03 0.11 -9.65
N MET A 90 10.11 -0.83 -8.70
CA MET A 90 9.08 -1.00 -7.66
C MET A 90 8.94 0.30 -6.86
N LYS A 91 7.72 0.68 -6.48
CA LYS A 91 7.43 1.98 -5.85
C LYS A 91 7.59 1.99 -4.34
N GLY A 92 7.38 0.85 -3.68
CA GLY A 92 7.48 0.80 -2.23
C GLY A 92 6.82 -0.43 -1.60
N PHE A 93 6.34 -0.26 -0.39
CA PHE A 93 5.89 -1.34 0.49
C PHE A 93 4.53 -1.02 1.10
N LEU A 94 3.63 -2.00 1.14
CA LEU A 94 2.43 -1.94 1.97
C LEU A 94 2.74 -2.55 3.33
N VAL A 95 2.70 -1.70 4.37
CA VAL A 95 3.06 -2.06 5.75
C VAL A 95 1.81 -2.40 6.53
N ARG A 96 1.77 -3.62 7.09
CA ARG A 96 0.61 -4.18 7.78
C ARG A 96 0.81 -4.37 9.29
N ASN A 97 2.03 -4.21 9.79
CA ASN A 97 2.35 -4.36 11.22
C ASN A 97 3.59 -3.57 11.62
N LEU A 98 3.77 -3.35 12.92
CA LEU A 98 4.89 -2.57 13.46
C LEU A 98 6.25 -3.25 13.26
N GLU A 99 6.30 -4.58 13.14
CA GLU A 99 7.54 -5.31 12.89
C GLU A 99 8.06 -4.99 11.49
N SER A 100 7.19 -5.06 10.47
CA SER A 100 7.52 -4.67 9.09
C SER A 100 7.95 -3.22 8.99
N TYR A 101 7.27 -2.31 9.71
CA TYR A 101 7.71 -0.92 9.82
C TYR A 101 9.12 -0.81 10.42
N GLY A 102 9.37 -1.51 11.54
CA GLY A 102 10.67 -1.51 12.19
C GLY A 102 11.80 -2.02 11.29
N MET A 103 11.49 -2.99 10.43
CA MET A 103 12.42 -3.51 9.42
C MET A 103 12.74 -2.45 8.36
N LEU A 104 11.74 -1.78 7.79
CA LEU A 104 11.94 -0.69 6.81
C LEU A 104 12.72 0.48 7.43
N LYS A 105 12.41 0.85 8.66
CA LYS A 105 13.10 1.93 9.37
C LYS A 105 14.59 1.65 9.56
N LYS A 106 14.97 0.41 9.87
CA LYS A 106 16.38 0.00 9.96
C LYS A 106 17.14 0.16 8.64
N GLN A 107 16.43 0.10 7.52
CA GLN A 107 16.98 0.26 6.17
C GLN A 107 16.85 1.69 5.62
N GLY A 108 16.22 2.62 6.36
CA GLY A 108 15.97 3.99 5.90
C GLY A 108 14.95 4.09 4.76
N LEU A 109 14.01 3.14 4.68
CA LEU A 109 13.03 2.99 3.60
C LEU A 109 11.62 3.47 3.99
N GLU A 110 11.45 4.20 5.09
CA GLU A 110 10.15 4.64 5.61
C GLU A 110 9.35 5.45 4.57
N LYS A 111 10.05 6.26 3.78
CA LYS A 111 9.42 7.11 2.77
C LYS A 111 8.77 6.33 1.62
N SER A 112 9.16 5.08 1.44
CA SER A 112 8.57 4.18 0.44
C SER A 112 7.40 3.36 0.98
N ALA A 113 6.99 3.60 2.23
CA ALA A 113 5.92 2.85 2.87
C ALA A 113 4.55 3.47 2.60
N VAL A 114 3.56 2.60 2.43
CA VAL A 114 2.12 2.88 2.52
C VAL A 114 1.60 2.09 3.72
N LEU A 115 0.89 2.75 4.63
CA LEU A 115 0.30 2.07 5.79
C LEU A 115 -1.01 1.40 5.40
N ASP A 116 -1.13 0.09 5.68
CA ASP A 116 -2.40 -0.62 5.52
C ASP A 116 -3.39 -0.24 6.64
N THR A 117 -4.65 -0.57 6.47
CA THR A 117 -5.74 -0.35 7.43
C THR A 117 -5.42 -0.86 8.84
N THR A 118 -4.65 -1.94 8.95
CA THR A 118 -4.19 -2.55 10.22
C THR A 118 -3.22 -1.69 11.02
N MET A 119 -2.69 -0.62 10.44
CA MET A 119 -1.82 0.34 11.15
C MET A 119 -2.61 1.44 11.89
N TYR A 120 -3.95 1.36 11.86
CA TYR A 120 -4.89 2.13 12.68
C TYR A 120 -4.67 3.65 12.69
N THR A 121 -4.66 4.26 11.51
CA THR A 121 -4.60 5.73 11.37
C THR A 121 -5.97 6.37 11.62
N TRP A 122 -6.50 6.24 12.85
CA TRP A 122 -7.88 6.60 13.21
C TRP A 122 -8.19 8.10 13.18
N ASN A 123 -7.23 8.93 13.52
CA ASN A 123 -7.43 10.37 13.72
C ASN A 123 -6.22 11.15 13.19
N ASN A 124 -6.29 12.47 13.25
CA ASN A 124 -5.23 13.35 12.77
C ASN A 124 -3.93 13.17 13.56
N GLU A 125 -3.99 12.91 14.85
CA GLU A 125 -2.81 12.68 15.68
C GLU A 125 -2.04 11.44 15.24
N ALA A 126 -2.77 10.37 14.86
CA ALA A 126 -2.16 9.16 14.33
C ALA A 126 -1.55 9.39 12.92
N VAL A 127 -2.24 10.16 12.06
CA VAL A 127 -1.70 10.56 10.75
C VAL A 127 -0.43 11.40 10.94
N ASP A 128 -0.49 12.44 11.75
CA ASP A 128 0.66 13.31 12.06
C ASP A 128 1.84 12.56 12.66
N PHE A 129 1.57 11.56 13.50
CA PHE A 129 2.61 10.70 14.04
C PHE A 129 3.38 9.99 12.93
N TRP A 130 2.68 9.37 11.97
CA TRP A 130 3.30 8.65 10.87
C TRP A 130 3.99 9.58 9.87
N GLU A 131 3.41 10.76 9.60
CA GLU A 131 4.06 11.79 8.78
C GLU A 131 5.40 12.24 9.37
N LYS A 132 5.47 12.42 10.70
CA LYS A 132 6.74 12.70 11.41
C LYS A 132 7.74 11.56 11.33
N GLN A 133 7.28 10.31 11.12
CA GLN A 133 8.17 9.18 10.84
C GLN A 133 8.57 9.09 9.35
N GLY A 134 8.11 10.00 8.51
CA GLY A 134 8.41 10.04 7.07
C GLY A 134 7.45 9.26 6.18
N ILE A 135 6.36 8.69 6.74
CA ILE A 135 5.36 7.94 5.98
C ILE A 135 4.15 8.84 5.71
N LEU A 136 3.92 9.16 4.45
CA LEU A 136 2.84 10.06 4.05
C LEU A 136 1.57 9.32 3.65
N LYS A 137 1.69 8.18 2.97
CA LYS A 137 0.55 7.42 2.44
C LYS A 137 0.00 6.44 3.47
N ASN A 138 -1.32 6.40 3.59
CA ASN A 138 -1.99 5.47 4.51
C ASN A 138 -3.36 5.03 3.96
N THR A 139 -3.85 3.90 4.46
CA THR A 139 -5.20 3.41 4.18
C THR A 139 -6.11 3.77 5.34
N VAL A 140 -7.30 4.29 5.02
CA VAL A 140 -8.32 4.61 6.03
C VAL A 140 -8.75 3.33 6.75
N PRO A 141 -8.81 3.31 8.09
CA PRO A 141 -9.34 2.18 8.84
C PRO A 141 -10.76 1.81 8.42
N LEU A 142 -11.01 0.51 8.24
CA LEU A 142 -12.30 -0.01 7.75
C LEU A 142 -13.48 0.31 8.66
N GLU A 143 -13.22 0.50 9.94
CA GLU A 143 -14.25 0.74 10.95
C GLU A 143 -14.67 2.22 11.06
N LEU A 144 -13.94 3.15 10.39
CA LEU A 144 -14.30 4.56 10.41
C LEU A 144 -15.59 4.82 9.61
N LYS A 145 -16.52 5.50 10.25
CA LYS A 145 -17.75 5.97 9.62
C LYS A 145 -17.47 7.20 8.75
N GLU A 146 -18.33 7.43 7.76
CA GLU A 146 -18.24 8.62 6.89
C GLU A 146 -18.12 9.93 7.68
N ALA A 147 -18.90 10.09 8.76
CA ALA A 147 -18.86 11.27 9.60
C ALA A 147 -17.49 11.50 10.28
N GLU A 148 -16.82 10.42 10.69
CA GLU A 148 -15.48 10.46 11.30
C GLU A 148 -14.41 10.75 10.23
N MET A 149 -14.54 10.14 9.06
CA MET A 149 -13.64 10.41 7.93
C MET A 149 -13.65 11.88 7.50
N ARG A 150 -14.80 12.56 7.60
CA ARG A 150 -14.93 14.00 7.25
C ARG A 150 -14.12 14.92 8.18
N HIS A 151 -13.78 14.48 9.37
CA HIS A 151 -12.98 15.23 10.36
C HIS A 151 -11.51 14.83 10.39
N ARG A 152 -11.12 13.85 9.58
CA ARG A 152 -9.76 13.35 9.46
C ARG A 152 -9.08 13.91 8.21
N ASP A 153 -7.79 14.15 8.29
CA ASP A 153 -6.98 14.46 7.10
C ASP A 153 -6.81 13.23 6.22
N ASN A 154 -7.43 13.25 5.05
CA ASN A 154 -7.42 12.16 4.08
C ASN A 154 -6.66 12.51 2.80
N ARG A 155 -5.87 13.60 2.78
CA ARG A 155 -5.19 14.07 1.57
C ARG A 155 -4.29 13.02 0.92
N ASN A 156 -3.67 12.17 1.73
CA ASN A 156 -2.77 11.11 1.29
C ASN A 156 -3.31 9.70 1.65
N SER A 157 -4.62 9.59 1.78
CA SER A 157 -5.24 8.34 2.23
C SER A 157 -5.88 7.58 1.07
N GLU A 158 -5.79 6.28 1.15
CA GLU A 158 -6.52 5.34 0.31
C GLU A 158 -7.76 4.85 1.04
N LEU A 159 -8.86 4.63 0.31
CA LEU A 159 -10.08 4.07 0.84
C LEU A 159 -10.32 2.68 0.22
N ILE A 160 -10.56 1.68 1.05
CA ILE A 160 -10.99 0.36 0.58
C ILE A 160 -12.45 0.45 0.18
N VAL A 161 -12.73 0.27 -1.11
CA VAL A 161 -14.09 0.34 -1.66
C VAL A 161 -14.68 -1.03 -1.95
N TYR A 162 -13.85 -2.06 -2.03
CA TYR A 162 -14.27 -3.44 -2.28
C TYR A 162 -13.21 -4.43 -1.78
N GLY A 163 -13.64 -5.55 -1.20
CA GLY A 163 -12.76 -6.65 -0.80
C GLY A 163 -13.39 -7.57 0.22
N TYR A 164 -12.72 -8.69 0.47
CA TYR A 164 -13.03 -9.58 1.59
C TYR A 164 -12.17 -9.17 2.78
N ILE A 165 -12.80 -9.04 3.95
CA ILE A 165 -12.10 -8.76 5.20
C ILE A 165 -11.76 -10.10 5.85
N PRO A 166 -10.49 -10.42 6.09
CA PRO A 166 -10.12 -11.62 6.83
C PRO A 166 -10.59 -11.47 8.27
N LEU A 167 -11.46 -12.38 8.73
CA LEU A 167 -12.02 -12.34 10.09
C LEU A 167 -11.10 -13.04 11.12
N MET A 168 -10.26 -13.96 10.66
CA MET A 168 -9.24 -14.64 11.47
C MET A 168 -7.97 -14.86 10.64
N GLN A 169 -6.85 -14.68 11.29
CA GLN A 169 -5.51 -14.92 10.75
C GLN A 169 -4.68 -15.71 11.75
#